data_8024b791bc30abd347032519ebebab09
#
_entry.id   8024b791bc30abd347032519ebebab09
#
_cell.length_a   1.000
_cell.length_b   1.000
_cell.length_c   1.000
_cell.angle_alpha   90.00
_cell.angle_beta   90.00
_cell.angle_gamma   90.00
#
_symmetry.space_group_name_H-M   'P 1'
#
loop_
_entity.id
_entity.type
_entity.pdbx_description
1 polymer ?
#
loop_
_entity_poly.entity_id
_entity_poly.type
_entity_poly.pdbx_seq_one_letter_code
_entity_poly.pdbx_strand_id
1 'polypeptide(L)'
;MASTERRTLRLFRGTRERGELKEYQVAAGEGMVVLDAVHAIQAEQAPDLAVRWNCKAGKCGSCSAEINGKPRLMCMTRMSDYAPDETITVTPMKAFPVIKDLVTDVSWNYEVNKRIPAFQPRKPDAPDGTWRMYQYEVERPQEFRKCIECFLCQDVCHVLRTHEKHDAFMGPAMLVRAAVYEMHPLDEADRRDHLRHEGGIGYCNITKCCTDVCPESITITDNAIIPLKERVVDANYDTLAALWRKLTK
;
A
#
# COMPACT_ATOMS: atom_id res chain seq x y z
N MET A 1 34.11 -17.88 -15.87
CA MET A 1 33.50 -18.03 -14.53
C MET A 1 33.13 -16.64 -14.09
N ALA A 2 31.84 -16.32 -13.94
CA ALA A 2 31.43 -15.04 -13.42
C ALA A 2 31.98 -14.91 -11.99
N SER A 3 32.70 -13.83 -11.71
CA SER A 3 33.20 -13.55 -10.36
C SER A 3 31.99 -13.34 -9.44
N THR A 4 31.77 -14.28 -8.53
CA THR A 4 30.71 -14.16 -7.53
C THR A 4 31.17 -13.11 -6.52
N GLU A 5 30.63 -11.91 -6.66
CA GLU A 5 30.93 -10.80 -5.75
C GLU A 5 30.22 -11.04 -4.42
N ARG A 6 30.91 -10.87 -3.29
CA ARG A 6 30.27 -10.93 -1.98
C ARG A 6 29.63 -9.59 -1.64
N ARG A 7 28.40 -9.63 -1.17
CA ARG A 7 27.62 -8.46 -0.75
C ARG A 7 27.24 -8.58 0.71
N THR A 8 27.26 -7.46 1.40
CA THR A 8 26.86 -7.36 2.79
C THR A 8 25.38 -6.99 2.91
N LEU A 9 24.61 -7.83 3.60
CA LEU A 9 23.24 -7.52 4.01
C LEU A 9 23.14 -7.41 5.53
N ARG A 10 22.44 -6.40 6.02
CA ARG A 10 22.06 -6.26 7.44
C ARG A 10 20.57 -6.49 7.57
N LEU A 11 20.19 -7.61 8.17
CA LEU A 11 18.78 -7.98 8.35
C LEU A 11 18.36 -7.73 9.79
N PHE A 12 17.17 -7.16 9.97
CA PHE A 12 16.57 -7.10 11.29
C PHE A 12 16.21 -8.52 11.77
N ARG A 13 16.63 -8.85 12.99
CA ARG A 13 16.37 -10.14 13.65
C ARG A 13 15.76 -9.87 15.02
N GLY A 14 14.66 -10.54 15.31
CA GLY A 14 13.97 -10.45 16.59
C GLY A 14 12.49 -10.10 16.50
N THR A 15 11.97 -9.56 17.59
CA THR A 15 10.57 -9.14 17.75
C THR A 15 10.49 -7.63 17.98
N ARG A 16 9.29 -7.11 18.19
CA ARG A 16 9.09 -5.70 18.53
C ARG A 16 9.85 -5.27 19.78
N GLU A 17 9.96 -6.16 20.77
CA GLU A 17 10.54 -5.85 22.09
C GLU A 17 12.06 -6.00 22.12
N ARG A 18 12.60 -6.95 21.36
CA ARG A 18 14.03 -7.26 21.29
C ARG A 18 14.44 -7.59 19.88
N GLY A 19 15.01 -6.64 19.19
CA GLY A 19 15.51 -6.82 17.83
C GLY A 19 16.81 -6.07 17.60
N GLU A 20 17.64 -6.64 16.74
CA GLU A 20 18.91 -6.08 16.33
C GLU A 20 19.14 -6.24 14.82
N LEU A 21 20.03 -5.46 14.25
CA LEU A 21 20.49 -5.66 12.89
C LEU A 21 21.68 -6.62 12.90
N LYS A 22 21.50 -7.77 12.26
CA LYS A 22 22.56 -8.79 12.06
C LYS A 22 23.13 -8.71 10.66
N GLU A 23 24.44 -8.77 10.56
CA GLU A 23 25.16 -8.74 9.29
C GLU A 23 25.37 -10.15 8.74
N TYR A 24 25.17 -10.27 7.42
CA TYR A 24 25.35 -11.51 6.67
C TYR A 24 26.10 -11.22 5.37
N GLN A 25 26.91 -12.18 4.94
CA GLN A 25 27.61 -12.13 3.67
C GLN A 25 27.00 -13.12 2.69
N VAL A 26 26.62 -12.65 1.53
CA VAL A 26 26.01 -13.47 0.49
C VAL A 26 26.71 -13.30 -0.84
N ALA A 27 26.83 -14.38 -1.59
CA ALA A 27 27.33 -14.36 -2.95
C ALA A 27 26.26 -13.74 -3.86
N ALA A 28 26.56 -12.64 -4.52
CA ALA A 28 25.65 -11.99 -5.45
C ALA A 28 25.94 -12.43 -6.88
N GLY A 29 24.91 -12.95 -7.55
CA GLY A 29 24.94 -13.30 -8.97
C GLY A 29 24.24 -12.22 -9.83
N GLU A 30 24.46 -12.31 -11.14
CA GLU A 30 23.77 -11.44 -12.10
C GLU A 30 22.24 -11.62 -12.02
N GLY A 31 21.51 -10.52 -12.04
CA GLY A 31 20.04 -10.52 -11.97
C GLY A 31 19.44 -10.82 -10.61
N MET A 32 20.24 -11.05 -9.58
CA MET A 32 19.79 -11.38 -8.23
C MET A 32 19.00 -10.21 -7.59
N VAL A 33 17.90 -10.54 -6.94
CA VAL A 33 17.10 -9.58 -6.18
C VAL A 33 17.32 -9.74 -4.66
N VAL A 34 16.94 -8.73 -3.88
CA VAL A 34 17.11 -8.75 -2.42
C VAL A 34 16.42 -9.97 -1.78
N LEU A 35 15.27 -10.41 -2.31
CA LEU A 35 14.58 -11.60 -1.81
C LEU A 35 15.43 -12.88 -1.98
N ASP A 36 16.15 -13.02 -3.10
CA ASP A 36 17.02 -14.18 -3.33
C ASP A 36 18.18 -14.20 -2.34
N ALA A 37 18.76 -13.02 -2.05
CA ALA A 37 19.81 -12.88 -1.04
C ALA A 37 19.31 -13.24 0.37
N VAL A 38 18.09 -12.81 0.72
CA VAL A 38 17.44 -13.17 2.00
C VAL A 38 17.20 -14.68 2.08
N HIS A 39 16.77 -15.33 0.98
CA HIS A 39 16.61 -16.79 0.94
C HIS A 39 17.93 -17.54 1.04
N ALA A 40 19.00 -17.04 0.40
CA ALA A 40 20.33 -17.64 0.54
C ALA A 40 20.81 -17.57 2.01
N ILE A 41 20.62 -16.44 2.67
CA ILE A 41 20.91 -16.29 4.10
C ILE A 41 20.07 -17.25 4.95
N GLN A 42 18.77 -17.37 4.64
CA GLN A 42 17.88 -18.30 5.34
C GLN A 42 18.34 -19.75 5.18
N ALA A 43 18.74 -20.15 3.97
CA ALA A 43 19.16 -21.51 3.69
C ALA A 43 20.51 -21.88 4.33
N GLU A 44 21.48 -20.95 4.36
CA GLU A 44 22.87 -21.26 4.66
C GLU A 44 23.33 -20.78 6.05
N GLN A 45 22.76 -19.66 6.55
CA GLN A 45 23.29 -18.95 7.72
C GLN A 45 22.29 -18.75 8.85
N ALA A 46 20.98 -18.66 8.52
CA ALA A 46 19.92 -18.35 9.50
C ALA A 46 18.63 -19.09 9.17
N PRO A 47 18.56 -20.43 9.39
CA PRO A 47 17.38 -21.24 9.05
C PRO A 47 16.09 -20.82 9.75
N ASP A 48 16.22 -20.11 10.87
CA ASP A 48 15.12 -19.59 11.68
C ASP A 48 14.63 -18.18 11.25
N LEU A 49 15.24 -17.57 10.22
CA LEU A 49 14.86 -16.26 9.70
C LEU A 49 13.42 -16.27 9.19
N ALA A 50 12.57 -15.47 9.82
CA ALA A 50 11.19 -15.31 9.39
C ALA A 50 11.09 -14.27 8.25
N VAL A 51 10.61 -14.72 7.10
CA VAL A 51 10.36 -13.90 5.92
C VAL A 51 9.07 -14.33 5.25
N ARG A 52 8.27 -13.36 4.81
CA ARG A 52 7.04 -13.63 4.05
C ARG A 52 7.30 -13.41 2.56
N TRP A 53 6.91 -14.38 1.76
CA TRP A 53 7.00 -14.30 0.30
C TRP A 53 6.03 -15.29 -0.36
N ASN A 54 5.76 -15.10 -1.67
CA ASN A 54 4.93 -16.04 -2.43
C ASN A 54 5.29 -16.03 -3.93
N CYS A 55 4.88 -14.99 -4.70
CA CYS A 55 4.92 -15.02 -6.17
C CYS A 55 6.32 -14.81 -6.80
N LYS A 56 7.24 -14.13 -6.11
CA LYS A 56 8.56 -13.67 -6.62
C LYS A 56 8.50 -12.79 -7.89
N ALA A 57 7.33 -12.25 -8.24
CA ALA A 57 7.08 -11.54 -9.50
C ALA A 57 6.37 -10.19 -9.32
N GLY A 58 6.43 -9.60 -8.12
CA GLY A 58 5.84 -8.29 -7.83
C GLY A 58 4.31 -8.25 -7.85
N LYS A 59 3.59 -9.39 -7.71
CA LYS A 59 2.13 -9.47 -7.88
C LYS A 59 1.33 -9.82 -6.62
N CYS A 60 1.98 -10.18 -5.52
CA CYS A 60 1.26 -10.60 -4.31
C CYS A 60 1.47 -9.71 -3.09
N GLY A 61 2.40 -8.75 -3.14
CA GLY A 61 2.71 -7.87 -2.04
C GLY A 61 3.35 -8.50 -0.80
N SER A 62 3.47 -9.85 -0.73
CA SER A 62 3.88 -10.55 0.50
C SER A 62 5.30 -10.22 0.97
N CYS A 63 6.23 -9.93 0.05
CA CYS A 63 7.63 -9.65 0.36
C CYS A 63 7.94 -8.17 0.63
N SER A 64 6.95 -7.41 1.09
CA SER A 64 7.12 -6.00 1.45
C SER A 64 8.04 -5.85 2.66
N ALA A 65 9.00 -4.96 2.56
CA ALA A 65 9.97 -4.63 3.61
C ALA A 65 10.53 -3.22 3.40
N GLU A 66 11.24 -2.67 4.37
CA GLU A 66 12.05 -1.48 4.16
C GLU A 66 13.47 -1.89 3.74
N ILE A 67 13.92 -1.42 2.59
CA ILE A 67 15.26 -1.65 2.07
C ILE A 67 16.00 -0.32 2.05
N ASN A 68 17.09 -0.21 2.82
CA ASN A 68 17.80 1.04 3.09
C ASN A 68 16.83 2.19 3.49
N GLY A 69 15.85 1.86 4.36
CA GLY A 69 14.87 2.80 4.89
C GLY A 69 13.73 3.19 3.92
N LYS A 70 13.66 2.57 2.73
CA LYS A 70 12.58 2.81 1.75
C LYS A 70 11.69 1.57 1.65
N PRO A 71 10.35 1.70 1.81
CA PRO A 71 9.42 0.62 1.58
C PRO A 71 9.47 0.12 0.13
N ARG A 72 9.77 -1.17 -0.05
CA ARG A 72 9.91 -1.81 -1.37
C ARG A 72 9.51 -3.29 -1.33
N LEU A 73 9.22 -3.87 -2.49
CA LEU A 73 9.11 -5.31 -2.64
C LEU A 73 10.51 -5.92 -2.79
N MET A 74 10.90 -6.83 -1.90
CA MET A 74 12.21 -7.49 -1.98
C MET A 74 12.42 -8.25 -3.29
N CYS A 75 11.35 -8.82 -3.88
CA CYS A 75 11.43 -9.54 -5.16
C CYS A 75 11.57 -8.64 -6.40
N MET A 76 11.37 -7.33 -6.26
CA MET A 76 11.51 -6.35 -7.35
C MET A 76 12.71 -5.43 -7.18
N THR A 77 13.42 -5.53 -6.05
CA THR A 77 14.60 -4.71 -5.76
C THR A 77 15.86 -5.49 -6.13
N ARG A 78 16.56 -5.04 -7.16
CA ARG A 78 17.77 -5.70 -7.64
C ARG A 78 18.95 -5.41 -6.73
N MET A 79 19.84 -6.40 -6.55
CA MET A 79 21.10 -6.20 -5.84
C MET A 79 22.00 -5.19 -6.56
N SER A 80 21.90 -5.11 -7.89
CA SER A 80 22.64 -4.15 -8.74
C SER A 80 22.17 -2.69 -8.61
N ASP A 81 21.02 -2.43 -7.94
CA ASP A 81 20.56 -1.06 -7.68
C ASP A 81 21.42 -0.35 -6.61
N TYR A 82 22.32 -1.08 -5.97
CA TYR A 82 23.21 -0.62 -4.90
C TYR A 82 24.68 -0.80 -5.31
N ALA A 83 25.55 0.12 -4.86
CA ALA A 83 26.98 0.00 -5.12
C ALA A 83 27.56 -1.31 -4.55
N PRO A 84 28.61 -1.88 -5.16
CA PRO A 84 29.20 -3.17 -4.74
C PRO A 84 29.59 -3.25 -3.27
N ASP A 85 30.10 -2.18 -2.71
CA ASP A 85 30.54 -2.00 -1.33
C ASP A 85 29.43 -1.49 -0.38
N GLU A 86 28.26 -1.13 -0.94
CA GLU A 86 27.13 -0.65 -0.15
C GLU A 86 26.49 -1.79 0.63
N THR A 87 26.33 -1.59 1.94
CA THR A 87 25.56 -2.50 2.80
C THR A 87 24.06 -2.32 2.57
N ILE A 88 23.37 -3.40 2.22
CA ILE A 88 21.92 -3.39 2.04
C ILE A 88 21.24 -3.75 3.37
N THR A 89 20.54 -2.80 3.97
CA THR A 89 19.82 -3.01 5.21
C THR A 89 18.36 -3.36 4.89
N VAL A 90 17.85 -4.47 5.44
CA VAL A 90 16.45 -4.89 5.29
C VAL A 90 15.80 -4.96 6.66
N THR A 91 14.72 -4.20 6.83
CA THR A 91 13.96 -4.14 8.07
C THR A 91 12.46 -4.39 7.80
N PRO A 92 11.69 -4.85 8.80
CA PRO A 92 10.25 -4.97 8.66
C PRO A 92 9.60 -3.61 8.41
N MET A 93 8.40 -3.60 7.85
CA MET A 93 7.59 -2.39 7.68
C MET A 93 7.31 -1.74 9.03
N LYS A 94 7.68 -0.47 9.20
CA LYS A 94 7.63 0.25 10.49
C LYS A 94 6.22 0.66 10.93
N ALA A 95 5.31 0.84 9.97
CA ALA A 95 3.93 1.21 10.29
C ALA A 95 3.13 0.07 10.92
N PHE A 96 3.66 -1.14 11.00
CA PHE A 96 2.96 -2.31 11.51
C PHE A 96 3.73 -3.03 12.62
N PRO A 97 3.03 -3.69 13.55
CA PRO A 97 3.68 -4.46 14.61
C PRO A 97 4.54 -5.59 14.02
N VAL A 98 5.75 -5.75 14.55
CA VAL A 98 6.64 -6.86 14.17
C VAL A 98 6.20 -8.14 14.89
N ILE A 99 5.99 -9.20 14.12
CA ILE A 99 5.76 -10.55 14.64
C ILE A 99 7.11 -11.20 14.93
N LYS A 100 7.93 -11.34 13.88
CA LYS A 100 9.29 -11.86 13.98
C LYS A 100 10.10 -11.45 12.75
N ASP A 101 11.32 -11.00 12.96
CA ASP A 101 12.30 -10.62 11.93
C ASP A 101 11.68 -9.67 10.87
N LEU A 102 11.52 -10.13 9.63
CA LEU A 102 10.96 -9.34 8.53
C LEU A 102 9.43 -9.46 8.40
N VAL A 103 8.79 -10.21 9.31
CA VAL A 103 7.34 -10.45 9.27
C VAL A 103 6.60 -9.50 10.19
N THR A 104 5.64 -8.75 9.64
CA THR A 104 4.78 -7.82 10.36
C THR A 104 3.32 -8.27 10.37
N ASP A 105 2.55 -7.83 11.37
CA ASP A 105 1.11 -8.00 11.43
C ASP A 105 0.42 -6.90 10.64
N VAL A 106 -0.15 -7.25 9.50
CA VAL A 106 -0.90 -6.35 8.63
C VAL A 106 -2.41 -6.52 8.74
N SER A 107 -2.89 -7.27 9.72
CA SER A 107 -4.31 -7.60 9.91
C SER A 107 -5.20 -6.37 10.08
N TRP A 108 -4.69 -5.31 10.71
CA TRP A 108 -5.38 -4.03 10.83
C TRP A 108 -5.93 -3.50 9.50
N ASN A 109 -5.19 -3.67 8.40
CA ASN A 109 -5.66 -3.19 7.09
C ASN A 109 -6.94 -3.89 6.64
N TYR A 110 -7.07 -5.19 6.91
CA TYR A 110 -8.25 -5.96 6.56
C TYR A 110 -9.44 -5.61 7.45
N GLU A 111 -9.20 -5.32 8.73
CA GLU A 111 -10.26 -4.85 9.64
C GLU A 111 -10.80 -3.47 9.24
N VAL A 112 -9.91 -2.56 8.80
CA VAL A 112 -10.31 -1.26 8.25
C VAL A 112 -11.08 -1.44 6.94
N ASN A 113 -10.61 -2.32 6.05
CA ASN A 113 -11.27 -2.59 4.77
C ASN A 113 -12.72 -3.07 4.95
N LYS A 114 -13.00 -3.91 5.95
CA LYS A 114 -14.37 -4.39 6.26
C LYS A 114 -15.34 -3.26 6.62
N ARG A 115 -14.85 -2.13 7.13
CA ARG A 115 -15.66 -0.98 7.53
C ARG A 115 -16.04 -0.08 6.36
N ILE A 116 -15.36 -0.19 5.22
CA ILE A 116 -15.71 0.60 4.02
C ILE A 116 -17.07 0.13 3.52
N PRO A 117 -18.08 1.03 3.37
CA PRO A 117 -19.38 0.65 2.86
C PRO A 117 -19.27 -0.06 1.51
N ALA A 118 -19.96 -1.20 1.40
CA ALA A 118 -19.91 -2.07 0.22
C ALA A 118 -20.46 -1.37 -1.04
N PHE A 119 -20.10 -1.92 -2.19
CA PHE A 119 -20.62 -1.51 -3.48
C PHE A 119 -22.14 -1.70 -3.54
N GLN A 120 -22.89 -0.68 -3.98
CA GLN A 120 -24.34 -0.72 -4.15
C GLN A 120 -24.67 -0.41 -5.62
N PRO A 121 -25.00 -1.43 -6.43
CA PRO A 121 -25.24 -1.22 -7.85
C PRO A 121 -26.53 -0.44 -8.07
N ARG A 122 -26.48 0.57 -8.98
CA ARG A 122 -27.66 1.24 -9.47
C ARG A 122 -28.58 0.28 -10.25
N LYS A 123 -29.78 0.70 -10.52
CA LYS A 123 -30.72 -0.08 -11.33
C LYS A 123 -30.16 -0.30 -12.75
N PRO A 124 -30.43 -1.46 -13.37
CA PRO A 124 -30.07 -1.70 -14.76
C PRO A 124 -30.65 -0.65 -15.72
N ASP A 125 -29.92 -0.36 -16.82
CA ASP A 125 -30.31 0.63 -17.82
C ASP A 125 -31.37 0.10 -18.82
N ALA A 126 -31.46 -1.24 -18.92
CA ALA A 126 -32.34 -1.88 -19.89
C ALA A 126 -33.22 -2.96 -19.22
N PRO A 127 -34.40 -3.28 -19.82
CA PRO A 127 -35.31 -4.30 -19.28
C PRO A 127 -34.73 -5.71 -19.19
N ASP A 128 -33.68 -6.01 -19.96
CA ASP A 128 -32.96 -7.28 -19.93
C ASP A 128 -31.96 -7.40 -18.76
N GLY A 129 -31.89 -6.41 -17.89
CA GLY A 129 -31.01 -6.39 -16.72
C GLY A 129 -29.59 -5.95 -17.02
N THR A 130 -29.29 -5.40 -18.18
CA THR A 130 -27.94 -4.94 -18.53
C THR A 130 -27.64 -3.53 -18.01
N TRP A 131 -26.36 -3.31 -17.66
CA TRP A 131 -25.83 -1.99 -17.33
C TRP A 131 -24.94 -1.47 -18.48
N ARG A 132 -25.07 -0.19 -18.77
CA ARG A 132 -24.24 0.49 -19.76
C ARG A 132 -23.30 1.47 -19.07
N MET A 133 -22.07 1.50 -19.51
CA MET A 133 -21.03 2.41 -19.01
C MET A 133 -20.26 2.97 -20.20
N TYR A 134 -19.92 4.24 -20.13
CA TYR A 134 -18.99 4.81 -21.10
C TYR A 134 -17.55 4.37 -20.76
N GLN A 135 -16.71 4.21 -21.78
CA GLN A 135 -15.33 3.75 -21.60
C GLN A 135 -14.53 4.65 -20.65
N TYR A 136 -14.68 5.95 -20.76
CA TYR A 136 -13.97 6.90 -19.88
C TYR A 136 -14.39 6.80 -18.40
N GLU A 137 -15.61 6.38 -18.12
CA GLU A 137 -16.08 6.15 -16.75
C GLU A 137 -15.47 4.88 -16.14
N VAL A 138 -15.27 3.86 -16.99
CA VAL A 138 -14.64 2.59 -16.55
C VAL A 138 -13.14 2.79 -16.32
N GLU A 139 -12.47 3.57 -17.16
CA GLU A 139 -11.03 3.81 -17.07
C GLU A 139 -10.63 4.45 -15.74
N ARG A 140 -11.47 5.33 -15.20
CA ARG A 140 -11.20 6.04 -13.96
C ARG A 140 -11.01 5.13 -12.73
N PRO A 141 -11.90 4.19 -12.39
CA PRO A 141 -11.70 3.25 -11.29
C PRO A 141 -10.75 2.10 -11.63
N GLN A 142 -10.48 1.85 -12.92
CA GLN A 142 -9.65 0.73 -13.37
C GLN A 142 -8.19 0.85 -12.90
N GLU A 143 -7.64 2.06 -12.80
CA GLU A 143 -6.31 2.31 -12.27
C GLU A 143 -6.15 1.71 -10.85
N PHE A 144 -7.16 1.88 -10.01
CA PHE A 144 -7.11 1.46 -8.60
C PHE A 144 -7.23 -0.04 -8.41
N ARG A 145 -7.79 -0.76 -9.39
CA ARG A 145 -7.89 -2.23 -9.39
C ARG A 145 -6.54 -2.94 -9.52
N LYS A 146 -5.49 -2.21 -9.95
CA LYS A 146 -4.12 -2.72 -9.99
C LYS A 146 -3.53 -2.96 -8.59
N CYS A 147 -4.17 -2.46 -7.53
CA CYS A 147 -3.65 -2.57 -6.17
C CYS A 147 -3.51 -4.03 -5.73
N ILE A 148 -2.28 -4.42 -5.40
CA ILE A 148 -1.90 -5.78 -4.95
C ILE A 148 -1.88 -5.92 -3.42
N GLU A 149 -2.37 -4.92 -2.69
CA GLU A 149 -2.43 -4.91 -1.23
C GLU A 149 -1.07 -5.16 -0.55
N CYS A 150 0.00 -4.63 -1.13
CA CYS A 150 1.36 -4.75 -0.57
C CYS A 150 1.59 -3.88 0.67
N PHE A 151 0.74 -2.89 0.90
CA PHE A 151 0.78 -1.94 2.03
C PHE A 151 2.05 -1.07 2.14
N LEU A 152 2.90 -1.02 1.11
CA LEU A 152 4.06 -0.11 1.09
C LEU A 152 3.65 1.37 1.20
N CYS A 153 2.51 1.73 0.60
CA CYS A 153 1.93 3.07 0.71
C CYS A 153 1.45 3.40 2.14
N GLN A 154 0.98 2.40 2.89
CA GLN A 154 0.66 2.53 4.31
C GLN A 154 1.95 2.73 5.13
N ASP A 155 2.97 1.93 4.84
CA ASP A 155 4.24 1.96 5.55
C ASP A 155 5.00 3.28 5.38
N VAL A 156 4.98 3.88 4.19
CA VAL A 156 5.64 5.18 3.96
C VAL A 156 4.84 6.37 4.49
N CYS A 157 3.55 6.17 4.79
CA CYS A 157 2.68 7.27 5.24
C CYS A 157 3.07 7.76 6.63
N HIS A 158 3.58 8.99 6.72
CA HIS A 158 4.01 9.57 8.00
C HIS A 158 2.86 9.69 9.03
N VAL A 159 1.60 9.81 8.60
CA VAL A 159 0.44 9.82 9.51
C VAL A 159 0.32 8.48 10.25
N LEU A 160 0.56 7.35 9.55
CA LEU A 160 0.55 6.02 10.16
C LEU A 160 1.90 5.68 10.80
N ARG A 161 3.00 5.91 10.09
CA ARG A 161 4.35 5.50 10.49
C ARG A 161 4.91 6.31 11.65
N THR A 162 4.72 7.65 11.63
CA THR A 162 5.35 8.59 12.57
C THR A 162 4.38 9.05 13.65
N HIS A 163 3.14 9.32 13.24
CA HIS A 163 2.11 9.81 14.16
C HIS A 163 1.21 8.70 14.70
N GLU A 164 1.40 7.45 14.27
CA GLU A 164 0.70 6.24 14.74
C GLU A 164 -0.83 6.37 14.77
N LYS A 165 -1.42 7.14 13.83
CA LYS A 165 -2.85 7.45 13.76
C LYS A 165 -3.69 6.33 13.13
N HIS A 166 -3.44 5.08 13.50
CA HIS A 166 -4.20 3.92 13.02
C HIS A 166 -5.65 3.89 13.53
N ASP A 167 -5.94 4.60 14.60
CA ASP A 167 -7.28 4.78 15.18
C ASP A 167 -8.14 5.82 14.46
N ALA A 168 -7.50 6.79 13.79
CA ALA A 168 -8.16 7.97 13.25
C ALA A 168 -8.03 8.13 11.73
N PHE A 169 -7.19 7.33 11.06
CA PHE A 169 -6.91 7.44 9.64
C PHE A 169 -6.75 6.08 8.98
N MET A 170 -7.58 5.79 8.00
CA MET A 170 -7.58 4.52 7.28
C MET A 170 -6.36 4.31 6.37
N GLY A 171 -5.62 5.37 6.06
CA GLY A 171 -4.42 5.34 5.24
C GLY A 171 -4.65 5.23 3.74
N PRO A 172 -3.56 5.43 2.94
CA PRO A 172 -3.67 5.54 1.49
C PRO A 172 -4.19 4.28 0.78
N ALA A 173 -3.84 3.07 1.23
CA ALA A 173 -4.34 1.84 0.60
C ALA A 173 -5.86 1.70 0.71
N MET A 174 -6.42 2.04 1.87
CA MET A 174 -7.86 1.97 2.10
C MET A 174 -8.60 3.11 1.39
N LEU A 175 -7.97 4.29 1.25
CA LEU A 175 -8.51 5.36 0.41
C LEU A 175 -8.53 4.96 -1.08
N VAL A 176 -7.52 4.23 -1.57
CA VAL A 176 -7.55 3.64 -2.92
C VAL A 176 -8.70 2.64 -3.06
N ARG A 177 -8.93 1.79 -2.05
CA ARG A 177 -10.06 0.85 -2.05
C ARG A 177 -11.40 1.59 -2.08
N ALA A 178 -11.55 2.64 -1.28
CA ALA A 178 -12.77 3.48 -1.30
C ALA A 178 -12.94 4.16 -2.67
N ALA A 179 -11.86 4.62 -3.31
CA ALA A 179 -11.90 5.24 -4.63
C ALA A 179 -12.37 4.28 -5.73
N VAL A 180 -12.02 2.99 -5.65
CA VAL A 180 -12.56 1.96 -6.58
C VAL A 180 -14.08 1.97 -6.61
N TYR A 181 -14.71 2.10 -5.44
CA TYR A 181 -16.16 2.11 -5.32
C TYR A 181 -16.75 3.49 -5.62
N GLU A 182 -16.27 4.52 -4.93
CA GLU A 182 -16.81 5.88 -5.00
C GLU A 182 -16.73 6.51 -6.41
N MET A 183 -15.81 6.05 -7.24
CA MET A 183 -15.65 6.52 -8.62
C MET A 183 -16.23 5.55 -9.66
N HIS A 184 -16.83 4.45 -9.23
CA HIS A 184 -17.43 3.48 -10.16
C HIS A 184 -18.78 3.99 -10.68
N PRO A 185 -19.03 4.00 -11.99
CA PRO A 185 -20.24 4.58 -12.57
C PRO A 185 -21.53 3.86 -12.20
N LEU A 186 -21.44 2.62 -11.71
CA LEU A 186 -22.60 1.83 -11.28
C LEU A 186 -22.83 1.88 -9.77
N ASP A 187 -21.99 2.56 -9.00
CA ASP A 187 -22.12 2.60 -7.54
C ASP A 187 -22.96 3.80 -7.09
N GLU A 188 -24.03 3.56 -6.34
CA GLU A 188 -24.90 4.60 -5.76
C GLU A 188 -24.63 4.84 -4.27
N ALA A 189 -23.71 4.09 -3.64
CA ALA A 189 -23.43 4.28 -2.23
C ALA A 189 -22.68 5.60 -1.98
N ASP A 190 -23.15 6.36 -1.01
CA ASP A 190 -22.49 7.59 -0.56
C ASP A 190 -21.54 7.26 0.59
N ARG A 191 -20.24 7.44 0.37
CA ARG A 191 -19.19 7.18 1.36
C ARG A 191 -18.56 8.46 1.94
N ARG A 192 -19.11 9.64 1.61
CA ARG A 192 -18.51 10.93 2.02
C ARG A 192 -18.44 11.09 3.53
N ASP A 193 -19.49 10.71 4.25
CA ASP A 193 -19.50 10.76 5.72
C ASP A 193 -18.53 9.73 6.32
N HIS A 194 -18.48 8.51 5.78
CA HIS A 194 -17.51 7.50 6.18
C HIS A 194 -16.07 7.99 5.95
N LEU A 195 -15.76 8.55 4.76
CA LEU A 195 -14.43 9.09 4.43
C LEU A 195 -14.02 10.22 5.38
N ARG A 196 -15.00 11.08 5.77
CA ARG A 196 -14.76 12.21 6.65
C ARG A 196 -14.47 11.79 8.09
N HIS A 197 -15.31 10.94 8.65
CA HIS A 197 -15.31 10.62 10.08
C HIS A 197 -14.49 9.36 10.40
N GLU A 198 -14.83 8.22 9.83
CA GLU A 198 -14.15 6.96 10.11
C GLU A 198 -12.87 6.80 9.29
N GLY A 199 -12.88 7.23 8.03
CA GLY A 199 -11.74 7.18 7.14
C GLY A 199 -10.67 8.22 7.45
N GLY A 200 -11.04 9.30 8.15
CA GLY A 200 -10.12 10.35 8.59
C GLY A 200 -9.35 11.01 7.44
N ILE A 201 -9.99 11.15 6.27
CA ILE A 201 -9.32 11.66 5.05
C ILE A 201 -8.67 13.04 5.25
N GLY A 202 -9.14 13.81 6.24
CA GLY A 202 -8.59 15.11 6.63
C GLY A 202 -7.14 15.04 7.12
N TYR A 203 -6.69 13.91 7.69
CA TYR A 203 -5.32 13.73 8.15
C TYR A 203 -4.29 13.68 7.02
N CYS A 204 -4.70 13.36 5.80
CA CYS A 204 -3.78 13.34 4.65
C CYS A 204 -3.39 14.77 4.25
N ASN A 205 -2.09 15.08 4.30
CA ASN A 205 -1.51 16.38 3.92
C ASN A 205 -0.87 16.38 2.52
N ILE A 206 -1.17 15.38 1.69
CA ILE A 206 -0.84 15.36 0.25
C ILE A 206 0.68 15.40 -0.03
N THR A 207 1.49 14.70 0.77
CA THR A 207 2.96 14.61 0.56
C THR A 207 3.38 13.74 -0.64
N LYS A 208 2.46 13.00 -1.24
CA LYS A 208 2.66 12.08 -2.40
C LYS A 208 3.58 10.88 -2.15
N CYS A 209 4.15 10.71 -0.96
CA CYS A 209 5.02 9.59 -0.64
C CYS A 209 4.40 8.21 -0.92
N CYS A 210 3.08 8.07 -0.77
CA CYS A 210 2.37 6.85 -1.08
C CYS A 210 2.34 6.54 -2.59
N THR A 211 2.27 7.55 -3.45
CA THR A 211 2.36 7.41 -4.91
C THR A 211 3.77 6.94 -5.31
N ASP A 212 4.81 7.54 -4.71
CA ASP A 212 6.20 7.27 -5.07
C ASP A 212 6.65 5.82 -4.80
N VAL A 213 6.06 5.15 -3.81
CA VAL A 213 6.42 3.76 -3.46
C VAL A 213 5.52 2.71 -4.10
N CYS A 214 4.50 3.10 -4.87
CA CYS A 214 3.55 2.15 -5.42
C CYS A 214 4.17 1.29 -6.53
N PRO A 215 4.31 -0.05 -6.34
CA PRO A 215 4.93 -0.92 -7.35
C PRO A 215 4.06 -1.11 -8.60
N GLU A 216 2.76 -0.85 -8.50
CA GLU A 216 1.81 -0.92 -9.63
C GLU A 216 1.58 0.46 -10.28
N SER A 217 2.39 1.47 -9.93
CA SER A 217 2.34 2.83 -10.49
C SER A 217 0.95 3.47 -10.43
N ILE A 218 0.22 3.22 -9.33
CA ILE A 218 -1.06 3.88 -9.08
C ILE A 218 -0.79 5.31 -8.62
N THR A 219 -1.39 6.28 -9.28
CA THR A 219 -1.29 7.70 -8.91
C THR A 219 -2.20 8.00 -7.72
N ILE A 220 -1.83 7.41 -6.56
CA ILE A 220 -2.67 7.34 -5.35
C ILE A 220 -3.14 8.72 -4.89
N THR A 221 -2.22 9.68 -4.82
CA THR A 221 -2.54 11.01 -4.29
C THR A 221 -3.44 11.79 -5.23
N ASP A 222 -3.03 11.93 -6.49
CA ASP A 222 -3.72 12.84 -7.42
C ASP A 222 -5.03 12.23 -7.95
N ASN A 223 -5.05 10.93 -8.22
CA ASN A 223 -6.22 10.29 -8.84
C ASN A 223 -7.23 9.72 -7.84
N ALA A 224 -6.77 9.33 -6.61
CA ALA A 224 -7.66 8.81 -5.58
C ALA A 224 -7.91 9.81 -4.45
N ILE A 225 -6.85 10.21 -3.71
CA ILE A 225 -7.02 10.93 -2.45
C ILE A 225 -7.57 12.35 -2.66
N ILE A 226 -7.00 13.11 -3.60
CA ILE A 226 -7.45 14.48 -3.87
C ILE A 226 -8.92 14.50 -4.30
N PRO A 227 -9.37 13.71 -5.30
CA PRO A 227 -10.77 13.69 -5.67
C PRO A 227 -11.72 13.24 -4.56
N LEU A 228 -11.30 12.30 -3.69
CA LEU A 228 -12.10 11.93 -2.52
C LEU A 228 -12.21 13.08 -1.50
N LYS A 229 -11.12 13.83 -1.27
CA LYS A 229 -11.12 15.02 -0.39
C LYS A 229 -12.06 16.09 -0.95
N GLU A 230 -12.00 16.37 -2.25
CA GLU A 230 -12.87 17.35 -2.90
C GLU A 230 -14.33 16.97 -2.75
N ARG A 231 -14.72 15.71 -2.99
CA ARG A 231 -16.09 15.24 -2.79
C ARG A 231 -16.59 15.43 -1.36
N VAL A 232 -15.71 15.21 -0.37
CA VAL A 232 -16.05 15.45 1.05
C VAL A 232 -16.21 16.95 1.32
N VAL A 233 -15.36 17.81 0.75
CA VAL A 233 -15.44 19.27 0.87
C VAL A 233 -16.72 19.80 0.23
N ASP A 234 -17.00 19.44 -1.00
CA ASP A 234 -18.20 19.87 -1.74
C ASP A 234 -19.50 19.46 -1.01
N ALA A 235 -19.50 18.29 -0.39
CA ALA A 235 -20.66 17.83 0.36
C ALA A 235 -20.93 18.61 1.64
N ASN A 236 -19.87 19.03 2.34
CA ASN A 236 -19.96 19.56 3.70
C ASN A 236 -19.71 21.06 3.83
N TYR A 237 -18.95 21.64 2.91
CA TYR A 237 -18.47 23.02 3.04
C TYR A 237 -18.87 23.94 1.87
N ASP A 238 -19.39 23.41 0.76
CA ASP A 238 -19.95 24.24 -0.31
C ASP A 238 -21.32 24.78 0.09
N THR A 239 -21.35 26.04 0.47
CA THR A 239 -22.56 26.74 0.92
C THR A 239 -23.60 26.90 -0.18
N LEU A 240 -23.17 27.06 -1.44
CA LEU A 240 -24.07 27.20 -2.59
C LEU A 240 -24.72 25.85 -2.93
N ALA A 241 -23.94 24.77 -2.94
CA ALA A 241 -24.46 23.41 -3.13
C ALA A 241 -25.37 22.99 -1.97
N ALA A 242 -25.04 23.39 -0.72
CA ALA A 242 -25.91 23.14 0.43
C ALA A 242 -27.24 23.90 0.34
N LEU A 243 -27.22 25.14 -0.12
CA LEU A 243 -28.42 25.94 -0.34
C LEU A 243 -29.29 25.35 -1.46
N TRP A 244 -28.66 24.99 -2.59
CA TRP A 244 -29.34 24.34 -3.71
C TRP A 244 -30.03 23.04 -3.31
N ARG A 245 -29.36 22.18 -2.57
CA ARG A 245 -29.93 20.94 -2.04
C ARG A 245 -31.12 21.16 -1.12
N LYS A 246 -31.16 22.30 -0.36
CA LYS A 246 -32.32 22.65 0.47
C LYS A 246 -33.50 23.17 -0.32
N LEU A 247 -33.26 23.81 -1.46
CA LEU A 247 -34.30 24.38 -2.31
C LEU A 247 -34.91 23.34 -3.27
N THR A 248 -34.19 22.22 -3.54
CA THR A 248 -34.63 21.16 -4.49
C THR A 248 -35.16 19.92 -3.82
N LYS A 249 -35.23 19.87 -2.49
CA LYS A 249 -35.96 18.88 -1.68
C LYS A 249 -37.36 19.39 -1.34
#